data_33dc0475b321979722220823bc9cf7c9
#
_entry.id   33dc0475b321979722220823bc9cf7c9
#
_cell.length_a   1.000
_cell.length_b   1.000
_cell.length_c   1.000
_cell.angle_alpha   90.00
_cell.angle_beta   90.00
_cell.angle_gamma   90.00
#
_symmetry.space_group_name_H-M   'P 1'
#
loop_
_entity.id
_entity.type
_entity.pdbx_description
1 polymer ?
#
loop_
_entity_poly.entity_id
_entity_poly.type
_entity_poly.pdbx_seq_one_letter_code
_entity_poly.pdbx_strand_id
1 'polypeptide(L)'
;IYAGFATSALNPEPYAYEGGFVASWIILDQLKNEKPQPPLCLWGPYLWAGTTPRSDGLFWERGDFASDGTHPGESGRRKVANLLLTFFTEDPLAKPWFVRR
;
A
#
# COMPACT_ATOMS: atom_id res chain seq x y z
N ILE A 1 -7.31 5.06 5.12
CA ILE A 1 -7.97 6.18 5.86
C ILE A 1 -7.10 7.41 5.69
N TYR A 2 -7.72 8.52 5.34
CA TYR A 2 -7.01 9.80 5.27
C TYR A 2 -6.81 10.36 6.67
N ALA A 3 -5.56 10.56 7.08
CA ALA A 3 -5.20 10.94 8.44
C ALA A 3 -5.85 12.26 8.92
N GLY A 4 -6.15 13.21 8.01
CA GLY A 4 -6.90 14.44 8.30
C GLY A 4 -8.37 14.21 8.67
N PHE A 5 -8.85 12.98 8.59
CA PHE A 5 -10.21 12.56 8.97
C PHE A 5 -10.25 11.63 10.18
N ALA A 6 -9.13 11.45 10.83
CA ALA A 6 -9.07 10.58 11.99
C ALA A 6 -10.12 11.01 13.02
N THR A 7 -11.25 10.33 13.01
CA THR A 7 -12.07 10.24 14.21
C THR A 7 -11.39 9.27 15.16
N SER A 8 -11.61 9.41 16.46
CA SER A 8 -11.03 8.51 17.45
C SER A 8 -11.31 7.02 17.21
N ALA A 9 -12.39 6.71 16.49
CA ALA A 9 -12.78 5.34 16.14
C ALA A 9 -12.07 4.80 14.88
N LEU A 10 -11.50 5.68 14.06
CA LEU A 10 -10.87 5.35 12.80
C LEU A 10 -9.43 5.84 12.74
N ASN A 11 -8.83 6.10 13.89
CA ASN A 11 -7.43 6.47 13.93
C ASN A 11 -6.61 5.32 13.29
N PRO A 12 -5.89 5.58 12.20
CA PRO A 12 -5.13 4.55 11.51
C PRO A 12 -4.02 3.94 12.39
N GLU A 13 -3.58 4.64 13.40
CA GLU A 13 -2.65 4.11 14.40
C GLU A 13 -3.39 3.62 15.65
N PRO A 14 -3.05 2.46 16.17
CA PRO A 14 -1.92 1.58 15.81
C PRO A 14 -2.18 0.63 14.61
N TYR A 15 -3.39 0.57 14.07
CA TYR A 15 -3.80 -0.44 13.06
C TYR A 15 -2.93 -0.48 11.81
N ALA A 16 -2.44 0.68 11.36
CA ALA A 16 -1.54 0.73 10.21
C ALA A 16 -0.20 0.04 10.49
N TYR A 17 0.35 0.22 11.69
CA TYR A 17 1.55 -0.47 12.12
C TYR A 17 1.32 -1.97 12.30
N GLU A 18 0.22 -2.35 12.93
CA GLU A 18 -0.14 -3.75 13.10
C GLU A 18 -0.27 -4.48 11.76
N GLY A 19 -0.96 -3.87 10.78
CA GLY A 19 -1.05 -4.40 9.42
C GLY A 19 0.32 -4.52 8.74
N GLY A 20 1.18 -3.53 8.90
CA GLY A 20 2.56 -3.54 8.40
C GLY A 20 3.41 -4.64 9.03
N PHE A 21 3.31 -4.85 10.34
CA PHE A 21 4.02 -5.93 11.03
C PHE A 21 3.56 -7.31 10.57
N VAL A 22 2.25 -7.52 10.45
CA VAL A 22 1.70 -8.80 9.95
C VAL A 22 2.22 -9.10 8.54
N ALA A 23 2.17 -8.12 7.64
CA ALA A 23 2.70 -8.28 6.29
C ALA A 23 4.21 -8.59 6.29
N SER A 24 4.98 -7.88 7.13
CA SER A 24 6.42 -8.14 7.29
C SER A 24 6.69 -9.54 7.80
N TRP A 25 5.95 -10.01 8.79
CA TRP A 25 6.15 -11.36 9.34
C TRP A 25 5.86 -12.46 8.32
N ILE A 26 4.80 -12.31 7.52
CA ILE A 26 4.49 -13.25 6.44
C ILE A 26 5.63 -13.31 5.43
N ILE A 27 6.16 -12.16 5.01
CA ILE A 27 7.26 -12.09 4.04
C ILE A 27 8.55 -12.66 4.63
N LEU A 28 8.89 -12.32 5.88
CA LEU A 28 10.08 -12.82 6.55
C LEU A 28 10.01 -14.32 6.80
N ASP A 29 8.84 -14.85 7.14
CA ASP A 29 8.65 -16.28 7.29
C ASP A 29 8.84 -17.01 5.95
N GLN A 30 8.28 -16.46 4.87
CA GLN A 30 8.50 -16.99 3.52
C GLN A 30 9.99 -17.04 3.16
N LEU A 31 10.77 -15.99 3.52
CA LEU A 31 12.20 -15.92 3.22
C LEU A 31 13.05 -16.91 4.04
N LYS A 32 12.58 -17.33 5.22
CA LYS A 32 13.26 -18.33 6.06
C LYS A 32 13.07 -19.75 5.57
N ASN A 33 12.04 -20.01 4.77
CA ASN A 33 11.75 -21.34 4.27
C ASN A 33 12.62 -21.66 3.06
N GLU A 34 13.38 -22.74 3.13
CA GLU A 34 14.19 -23.24 2.00
C GLU A 34 13.32 -23.63 0.79
N LYS A 35 12.06 -23.97 1.03
CA LYS A 35 11.06 -24.28 0.01
C LYS A 35 9.81 -23.43 0.26
N PRO A 36 9.81 -22.16 -0.15
CA PRO A 36 8.66 -21.29 0.05
C PRO A 36 7.43 -21.89 -0.64
N GLN A 37 6.34 -21.97 0.12
CA GLN A 37 5.05 -22.44 -0.39
C GLN A 37 4.33 -21.26 -1.08
N PRO A 38 3.67 -21.50 -2.22
CA PRO A 38 2.82 -20.49 -2.82
C PRO A 38 1.61 -20.16 -1.90
N PRO A 39 1.06 -18.93 -1.98
CA PRO A 39 1.43 -17.88 -2.92
C PRO A 39 2.70 -17.11 -2.50
N LEU A 40 3.44 -16.60 -3.49
CA LEU A 40 4.55 -15.68 -3.24
C LEU A 40 4.00 -14.33 -2.76
N CYS A 41 4.44 -13.92 -1.58
CA CYS A 41 4.08 -12.63 -1.01
C CYS A 41 5.22 -11.63 -1.23
N LEU A 42 4.89 -10.49 -1.80
CA LEU A 42 5.81 -9.37 -2.02
C LEU A 42 5.35 -8.15 -1.22
N TRP A 43 6.31 -7.32 -0.81
CA TRP A 43 6.01 -6.03 -0.22
C TRP A 43 5.60 -5.06 -1.33
N GLY A 44 4.31 -4.78 -1.43
CA GLY A 44 3.74 -3.87 -2.43
C GLY A 44 3.94 -2.39 -2.09
N PRO A 45 3.36 -1.50 -2.88
CA PRO A 45 3.47 -0.06 -2.67
C PRO A 45 2.84 0.37 -1.35
N TYR A 46 3.45 1.35 -0.71
CA TYR A 46 2.95 1.93 0.53
C TYR A 46 1.79 2.89 0.25
N LEU A 47 0.61 2.57 0.80
CA LEU A 47 -0.64 3.30 0.52
C LEU A 47 -1.08 4.24 1.65
N TRP A 48 -0.19 4.54 2.59
CA TRP A 48 -0.50 5.44 3.69
C TRP A 48 -0.83 6.85 3.20
N ALA A 49 -1.97 7.37 3.59
CA ALA A 49 -2.46 8.69 3.22
C ALA A 49 -2.26 9.70 4.36
N GLY A 50 -1.03 10.12 4.55
CA GLY A 50 -0.70 11.19 5.48
C GLY A 50 -1.10 12.57 4.98
N THR A 51 -1.05 13.55 5.87
CA THR A 51 -1.35 14.97 5.58
C THR A 51 -0.16 15.74 5.01
N THR A 52 1.00 15.12 4.94
CA THR A 52 2.23 15.70 4.40
C THR A 52 2.67 14.97 3.14
N PRO A 53 3.28 15.65 2.17
CA PRO A 53 3.86 14.99 1.00
C PRO A 53 4.88 13.94 1.43
N ARG A 54 4.87 12.80 0.74
CA ARG A 54 5.85 11.72 0.94
C ARG A 54 7.15 12.06 0.23
N SER A 55 8.22 11.36 0.60
CA SER A 55 9.54 11.53 -0.02
C SER A 55 9.57 11.16 -1.51
N ASP A 56 8.63 10.32 -1.97
CA ASP A 56 8.44 9.98 -3.38
C ASP A 56 7.59 11.01 -4.16
N GLY A 57 7.22 12.11 -3.51
CA GLY A 57 6.41 13.17 -4.10
C GLY A 57 4.90 12.90 -4.10
N LEU A 58 4.45 11.73 -3.65
CA LEU A 58 3.04 11.46 -3.54
C LEU A 58 2.41 12.30 -2.42
N PHE A 59 1.35 12.98 -2.75
CA PHE A 59 0.55 13.77 -1.81
C PHE A 59 -0.91 13.34 -1.87
N TRP A 60 -1.51 13.15 -0.70
CA TRP A 60 -2.92 12.82 -0.55
C TRP A 60 -3.71 14.03 -0.08
N GLU A 61 -4.83 14.25 -0.71
CA GLU A 61 -5.75 15.34 -0.39
C GLU A 61 -7.10 14.78 0.06
N ARG A 62 -7.88 15.61 0.75
CA ARG A 62 -9.23 15.21 1.15
C ARG A 62 -10.09 14.76 -0.04
N GLY A 63 -9.95 15.42 -1.18
CA GLY A 63 -10.68 15.12 -2.41
C GLY A 63 -10.33 13.78 -3.04
N ASP A 64 -9.25 13.14 -2.63
CA ASP A 64 -8.88 11.79 -3.07
C ASP A 64 -9.77 10.70 -2.45
N PHE A 65 -10.59 11.05 -1.47
CA PHE A 65 -11.41 10.13 -0.71
C PHE A 65 -12.91 10.44 -0.85
N ALA A 66 -13.73 9.41 -0.72
CA ALA A 66 -15.16 9.55 -0.59
C ALA A 66 -15.54 10.33 0.68
N SER A 67 -16.83 10.58 0.89
CA SER A 67 -17.34 11.34 2.04
C SER A 67 -16.96 10.73 3.40
N ASP A 68 -16.74 9.42 3.44
CA ASP A 68 -16.32 8.69 4.63
C ASP A 68 -14.82 8.87 5.01
N GLY A 69 -14.03 9.52 4.15
CA GLY A 69 -12.60 9.71 4.37
C GLY A 69 -11.75 8.42 4.35
N THR A 70 -12.34 7.29 3.95
CA THR A 70 -11.71 5.97 3.99
C THR A 70 -11.59 5.37 2.59
N HIS A 71 -12.68 5.31 1.86
CA HIS A 71 -12.68 4.75 0.52
C HIS A 71 -12.12 5.77 -0.49
N PRO A 72 -11.19 5.37 -1.37
CA PRO A 72 -10.65 6.28 -2.36
C PRO A 72 -11.71 6.71 -3.38
N GLY A 73 -11.81 8.00 -3.61
CA GLY A 73 -12.57 8.61 -4.70
C GLY A 73 -11.87 8.36 -6.05
N GLU A 74 -12.31 9.04 -7.09
CA GLU A 74 -11.76 8.83 -8.45
C GLU A 74 -10.26 9.16 -8.51
N SER A 75 -9.85 10.33 -8.02
CA SER A 75 -8.44 10.75 -7.98
C SER A 75 -7.60 9.84 -7.10
N GLY A 76 -8.12 9.43 -5.94
CA GLY A 76 -7.44 8.50 -5.05
C GLY A 76 -7.22 7.13 -5.69
N ARG A 77 -8.24 6.58 -6.37
CA ARG A 77 -8.09 5.31 -7.13
C ARG A 77 -7.03 5.42 -8.22
N ARG A 78 -6.95 6.57 -8.88
CA ARG A 78 -5.91 6.82 -9.90
C ARG A 78 -4.51 6.83 -9.29
N LYS A 79 -4.33 7.47 -8.13
CA LYS A 79 -3.07 7.46 -7.38
C LYS A 79 -2.66 6.03 -6.99
N VAL A 80 -3.58 5.25 -6.43
CA VAL A 80 -3.34 3.84 -6.10
C VAL A 80 -3.00 3.01 -7.34
N ALA A 81 -3.73 3.19 -8.43
CA ALA A 81 -3.47 2.47 -9.68
C ALA A 81 -2.07 2.77 -10.24
N ASN A 82 -1.64 4.02 -10.19
CA ASN A 82 -0.30 4.41 -10.63
C ASN A 82 0.79 3.78 -9.75
N LEU A 83 0.62 3.77 -8.42
CA LEU A 83 1.57 3.09 -7.52
C LEU A 83 1.68 1.60 -7.80
N LEU A 84 0.54 0.94 -8.02
CA LEU A 84 0.50 -0.49 -8.36
C LEU A 84 1.13 -0.75 -9.73
N LEU A 85 0.84 0.09 -10.71
CA LEU A 85 1.42 -0.05 -12.04
C LEU A 85 2.96 0.10 -11.99
N THR A 86 3.46 1.10 -11.29
CA THR A 86 4.91 1.27 -11.06
C THR A 86 5.50 0.03 -10.40
N PHE A 87 4.88 -0.46 -9.33
CA PHE A 87 5.34 -1.68 -8.66
C PHE A 87 5.40 -2.88 -9.63
N PHE A 88 4.34 -3.14 -10.36
CA PHE A 88 4.29 -4.29 -11.28
C PHE A 88 5.23 -4.16 -12.49
N THR A 89 5.59 -2.95 -12.88
CA THR A 89 6.46 -2.73 -14.04
C THR A 89 7.94 -2.56 -13.68
N GLU A 90 8.25 -2.22 -12.43
CA GLU A 90 9.60 -1.87 -12.01
C GLU A 90 10.19 -2.83 -10.98
N ASP A 91 9.37 -3.39 -10.08
CA ASP A 91 9.85 -4.33 -9.08
C ASP A 91 10.45 -5.58 -9.74
N PRO A 92 11.69 -5.97 -9.39
CA PRO A 92 12.40 -7.06 -10.06
C PRO A 92 11.72 -8.43 -9.89
N LEU A 93 10.90 -8.61 -8.87
CA LEU A 93 10.19 -9.86 -8.61
C LEU A 93 8.79 -9.87 -9.22
N ALA A 94 8.12 -8.73 -9.28
CA ALA A 94 6.78 -8.61 -9.85
C ALA A 94 6.80 -8.49 -11.40
N LYS A 95 7.72 -7.70 -11.94
CA LYS A 95 7.85 -7.40 -13.37
C LYS A 95 7.87 -8.63 -14.28
N PRO A 96 8.62 -9.72 -13.98
CA PRO A 96 8.75 -10.84 -14.91
C PRO A 96 7.44 -11.53 -15.30
N TRP A 97 6.43 -11.46 -14.44
CA TRP A 97 5.13 -12.07 -14.74
C TRP A 97 4.02 -11.07 -15.02
N PHE A 98 4.24 -9.80 -14.80
CA PHE A 98 3.30 -8.76 -15.20
C PHE A 98 3.57 -8.23 -16.61
N VAL A 99 4.85 -7.98 -16.93
CA VAL A 99 5.27 -7.50 -18.25
C VAL A 99 5.64 -8.71 -19.11
N ARG A 100 4.79 -9.09 -20.06
CA ARG A 100 5.14 -10.11 -21.06
C ARG A 100 6.29 -9.59 -21.92
N ARG A 101 7.31 -10.42 -22.06
CA ARG A 101 8.36 -10.22 -23.05
C ARG A 101 7.82 -10.51 -24.45
#